data_0e6de0cd66fc3d3b982e6e7fb36b72d1
#
_entry.id   0e6de0cd66fc3d3b982e6e7fb36b72d1
#
_cell.length_a   1.000
_cell.length_b   1.000
_cell.length_c   1.000
_cell.angle_alpha   90.00
_cell.angle_beta   90.00
_cell.angle_gamma   90.00
#
_symmetry.space_group_name_H-M   'P 1'
#
loop_
_entity.id
_entity.type
_entity.pdbx_description
1 polymer ?
#
loop_
_entity_poly.entity_id
_entity_poly.type
_entity_poly.pdbx_seq_one_letter_code
_entity_poly.pdbx_strand_id
1 'polypeptide(L)'
;MTTSDVTPNADTPSTADEVGVAHSRWWDALTNEDVVALESLLADDLTFHSPYGTATTKEQFLEALRSGRLEYDSITAEEPLTRIHGEVAIVTGRADIHFRSGGQPRFEQLYYTAVYGWSAQVWRMLAWQSTLRSDT
;
A
#
# COMPACT_ATOMS: atom_id res chain seq x y z
N MET A 1 2.05 -31.97 -18.25
CA MET A 1 1.73 -31.32 -18.27
C MET A 1 1.64 -30.48 -18.16
N THR A 2 1.44 -30.51 -17.99
CA THR A 2 1.20 -29.82 -17.94
C THR A 2 0.80 -28.92 -17.58
N THR A 3 0.63 -28.85 -17.28
CA THR A 3 0.16 -28.10 -17.08
C THR A 3 0.09 -27.13 -16.86
N SER A 4 0.42 -26.99 -16.44
CA SER A 4 0.43 -25.98 -16.24
C SER A 4 0.22 -24.99 -17.03
N ASP A 5 0.25 -25.13 -17.66
CA ASP A 5 -0.22 -24.26 -18.58
C ASP A 5 -1.62 -24.03 -18.38
N VAL A 6 -2.05 -24.26 -17.30
CA VAL A 6 -3.39 -23.97 -16.93
C VAL A 6 -3.55 -22.48 -16.82
N THR A 7 -4.45 -21.93 -17.59
CA THR A 7 -4.80 -20.52 -17.45
C THR A 7 -5.52 -20.34 -16.14
N PRO A 8 -5.05 -19.44 -15.26
CA PRO A 8 -5.77 -19.21 -14.02
C PRO A 8 -7.17 -18.70 -14.31
N ASN A 9 -8.16 -19.20 -13.63
CA ASN A 9 -9.49 -18.67 -13.82
C ASN A 9 -9.62 -17.38 -13.00
N ALA A 10 -10.75 -16.71 -13.19
CA ALA A 10 -10.94 -15.38 -12.62
C ALA A 10 -10.92 -15.37 -11.09
N ASP A 11 -11.18 -16.52 -10.46
CA ASP A 11 -11.23 -16.60 -9.01
C ASP A 11 -9.91 -17.02 -8.39
N THR A 12 -8.92 -17.30 -9.22
CA THR A 12 -7.62 -17.73 -8.72
C THR A 12 -6.77 -16.51 -8.39
N PRO A 13 -6.23 -16.43 -7.18
CA PRO A 13 -5.36 -15.31 -6.83
C PRO A 13 -4.15 -15.27 -7.74
N SER A 14 -3.69 -14.07 -7.99
CA SER A 14 -2.59 -13.79 -8.89
C SER A 14 -1.25 -14.12 -8.28
N THR A 15 -0.20 -13.87 -9.04
CA THR A 15 1.17 -14.12 -8.61
C THR A 15 1.67 -12.99 -7.74
N ALA A 16 2.82 -13.22 -7.11
CA ALA A 16 3.50 -12.18 -6.36
C ALA A 16 3.82 -10.98 -7.23
N ASP A 17 4.07 -11.20 -8.53
CA ASP A 17 4.35 -10.09 -9.44
C ASP A 17 3.14 -9.17 -9.57
N GLU A 18 1.94 -9.71 -9.60
CA GLU A 18 0.74 -8.88 -9.71
C GLU A 18 0.47 -8.09 -8.43
N VAL A 19 0.78 -8.67 -7.27
CA VAL A 19 0.73 -7.92 -6.02
C VAL A 19 1.77 -6.81 -6.05
N GLY A 20 2.96 -7.10 -6.59
CA GLY A 20 4.00 -6.10 -6.73
C GLY A 20 3.57 -4.93 -7.59
N VAL A 21 2.82 -5.19 -8.66
CA VAL A 21 2.28 -4.13 -9.51
C VAL A 21 1.30 -3.28 -8.71
N ALA A 22 0.40 -3.90 -7.95
CA ALA A 22 -0.55 -3.17 -7.14
C ALA A 22 0.18 -2.32 -6.09
N HIS A 23 1.24 -2.86 -5.50
CA HIS A 23 2.00 -2.15 -4.48
C HIS A 23 2.78 -0.98 -5.08
N SER A 24 3.32 -1.13 -6.29
CA SER A 24 3.96 -0.02 -6.99
C SER A 24 2.96 1.09 -7.28
N ARG A 25 1.74 0.72 -7.64
CA ARG A 25 0.70 1.72 -7.90
C ARG A 25 0.34 2.49 -6.64
N TRP A 26 0.43 1.85 -5.49
CA TRP A 26 0.23 2.51 -4.21
C TRP A 26 1.22 3.67 -4.05
N TRP A 27 2.52 3.38 -4.24
CA TRP A 27 3.55 4.41 -4.11
C TRP A 27 3.36 5.53 -5.13
N ASP A 28 3.08 5.17 -6.38
CA ASP A 28 2.91 6.18 -7.44
C ASP A 28 1.69 7.04 -7.18
N ALA A 29 0.61 6.45 -6.72
CA ALA A 29 -0.61 7.21 -6.47
C ALA A 29 -0.42 8.20 -5.34
N LEU A 30 0.38 7.87 -4.33
CA LEU A 30 0.65 8.80 -3.24
C LEU A 30 1.40 10.02 -3.73
N THR A 31 2.48 9.83 -4.50
CA THR A 31 3.30 10.95 -4.93
C THR A 31 2.64 11.75 -6.04
N ASN A 32 1.76 11.13 -6.82
CA ASN A 32 1.04 11.83 -7.89
C ASN A 32 -0.31 12.37 -7.44
N GLU A 33 -0.67 12.17 -6.17
CA GLU A 33 -1.94 12.63 -5.62
C GLU A 33 -3.11 12.07 -6.42
N ASP A 34 -3.00 10.83 -6.83
CA ASP A 34 -3.99 10.17 -7.66
C ASP A 34 -5.05 9.52 -6.76
N VAL A 35 -5.97 10.33 -6.28
CA VAL A 35 -7.00 9.88 -5.35
C VAL A 35 -7.93 8.86 -6.01
N VAL A 36 -8.15 8.98 -7.32
CA VAL A 36 -9.01 8.04 -8.03
C VAL A 36 -8.39 6.65 -8.01
N ALA A 37 -7.08 6.56 -8.25
CA ALA A 37 -6.38 5.27 -8.18
C ALA A 37 -6.44 4.70 -6.77
N LEU A 38 -6.24 5.54 -5.76
CA LEU A 38 -6.28 5.10 -4.38
C LEU A 38 -7.66 4.62 -3.98
N GLU A 39 -8.70 5.27 -4.51
CA GLU A 39 -10.07 4.87 -4.22
C GLU A 39 -10.31 3.41 -4.59
N SER A 40 -9.78 2.96 -5.72
CA SER A 40 -9.98 1.59 -6.17
C SER A 40 -8.96 0.62 -5.58
N LEU A 41 -7.78 1.11 -5.20
CA LEU A 41 -6.71 0.26 -4.67
C LEU A 41 -6.93 -0.10 -3.20
N LEU A 42 -7.55 0.80 -2.44
CA LEU A 42 -7.74 0.60 -1.02
C LEU A 42 -9.10 -0.04 -0.75
N ALA A 43 -9.11 -1.05 0.13
CA ALA A 43 -10.37 -1.69 0.52
C ALA A 43 -11.19 -0.70 1.36
N ASP A 44 -12.51 -0.84 1.29
CA ASP A 44 -13.39 0.08 2.01
C ASP A 44 -13.20 -0.01 3.52
N ASP A 45 -12.80 -1.17 4.02
CA ASP A 45 -12.59 -1.37 5.45
C ASP A 45 -11.11 -1.33 5.83
N LEU A 46 -10.30 -0.66 5.03
CA LEU A 46 -8.87 -0.51 5.28
C LEU A 46 -8.60 0.03 6.69
N THR A 47 -7.60 -0.54 7.35
CA THR A 47 -7.03 0.07 8.56
C THR A 47 -5.64 0.58 8.22
N PHE A 48 -5.38 1.83 8.58
CA PHE A 48 -4.10 2.47 8.28
C PHE A 48 -3.53 3.00 9.60
N HIS A 49 -2.42 2.40 10.04
CA HIS A 49 -1.80 2.77 11.31
C HIS A 49 -0.48 3.47 11.05
N SER A 50 -0.32 4.64 11.65
CA SER A 50 0.92 5.40 11.53
C SER A 50 1.93 4.92 12.56
N PRO A 51 3.22 5.30 12.41
CA PRO A 51 4.21 4.91 13.41
C PRO A 51 4.06 5.68 14.72
N TYR A 52 3.13 6.63 14.77
CA TYR A 52 2.93 7.45 15.97
C TYR A 52 1.68 7.07 16.75
N GLY A 53 1.09 5.93 16.41
CA GLY A 53 -0.04 5.42 17.17
C GLY A 53 -1.41 5.93 16.73
N THR A 54 -1.51 6.57 15.56
CA THR A 54 -2.81 6.99 15.06
C THR A 54 -3.38 5.95 14.11
N ALA A 55 -4.69 5.82 14.14
CA ALA A 55 -5.43 4.92 13.25
C ALA A 55 -6.31 5.76 12.34
N THR A 56 -6.30 5.44 11.05
CA THR A 56 -6.99 6.23 10.04
C THR A 56 -7.78 5.30 9.14
N THR A 57 -9.02 5.68 8.83
CA THR A 57 -9.85 4.93 7.89
C THR A 57 -9.50 5.35 6.47
N LYS A 58 -9.98 4.55 5.49
CA LYS A 58 -9.81 4.91 4.09
C LYS A 58 -10.36 6.30 3.81
N GLU A 59 -11.57 6.58 4.30
CA GLU A 59 -12.21 7.87 4.02
C GLU A 59 -11.42 9.02 4.61
N GLN A 60 -10.93 8.85 5.83
CA GLN A 60 -10.13 9.89 6.47
C GLN A 60 -8.82 10.12 5.73
N PHE A 61 -8.19 9.04 5.27
CA PHE A 61 -6.93 9.14 4.55
C PHE A 61 -7.12 9.86 3.21
N LEU A 62 -8.15 9.47 2.45
CA LEU A 62 -8.42 10.11 1.17
C LEU A 62 -8.79 11.58 1.35
N GLU A 63 -9.54 11.90 2.40
CA GLU A 63 -9.91 13.28 2.65
C GLU A 63 -8.70 14.13 3.00
N ALA A 64 -7.74 13.57 3.73
CA ALA A 64 -6.51 14.29 4.05
C ALA A 64 -5.73 14.62 2.78
N LEU A 65 -5.74 13.70 1.81
CA LEU A 65 -5.07 13.93 0.53
C LEU A 65 -5.82 14.95 -0.31
N ARG A 66 -7.15 14.82 -0.39
CA ARG A 66 -7.97 15.75 -1.18
C ARG A 66 -7.87 17.19 -0.68
N SER A 67 -7.79 17.35 0.62
CA SER A 67 -7.77 18.69 1.22
C SER A 67 -6.39 19.32 1.24
N GLY A 68 -5.35 18.54 0.89
CA GLY A 68 -3.99 19.04 0.95
C GLY A 68 -3.38 19.03 2.34
N ARG A 69 -4.09 18.50 3.33
CA ARG A 69 -3.50 18.38 4.67
C ARG A 69 -2.34 17.40 4.69
N LEU A 70 -2.36 16.43 3.78
CA LEU A 70 -1.31 15.43 3.65
C LEU A 70 -0.86 15.43 2.21
N GLU A 71 0.44 15.65 1.98
CA GLU A 71 1.01 15.67 0.64
C GLU A 71 2.31 14.90 0.64
N TYR A 72 2.46 13.97 -0.29
CA TYR A 72 3.67 13.17 -0.41
C TYR A 72 4.55 13.77 -1.49
N ASP A 73 5.77 14.15 -1.11
CA ASP A 73 6.69 14.79 -2.04
C ASP A 73 7.57 13.78 -2.77
N SER A 74 8.14 12.83 -2.04
CA SER A 74 8.95 11.78 -2.66
C SER A 74 8.98 10.56 -1.76
N ILE A 75 9.06 9.40 -2.39
CA ILE A 75 9.11 8.13 -1.69
C ILE A 75 10.18 7.28 -2.35
N THR A 76 11.12 6.79 -1.53
CA THR A 76 12.11 5.83 -1.99
C THR A 76 11.83 4.53 -1.25
N ALA A 77 11.28 3.55 -1.97
CA ALA A 77 10.95 2.25 -1.38
C ALA A 77 11.96 1.23 -1.88
N GLU A 78 12.49 0.45 -0.96
CA GLU A 78 13.40 -0.62 -1.33
C GLU A 78 12.59 -1.85 -1.71
N GLU A 79 13.26 -2.78 -2.39
CA GLU A 79 12.62 -3.97 -2.92
C GLU A 79 11.81 -4.66 -1.84
N PRO A 80 10.51 -4.82 -2.02
CA PRO A 80 9.67 -5.43 -0.99
C PRO A 80 9.74 -6.94 -1.04
N LEU A 81 9.45 -7.57 0.10
CA LEU A 81 9.24 -9.00 0.17
C LEU A 81 7.74 -9.27 0.10
N THR A 82 7.31 -9.99 -0.92
CA THR A 82 5.90 -10.32 -1.11
C THR A 82 5.68 -11.80 -0.87
N ARG A 83 4.71 -12.12 -0.02
CA ARG A 83 4.34 -13.51 0.28
C ARG A 83 2.84 -13.66 0.07
N ILE A 84 2.46 -14.69 -0.67
CA ILE A 84 1.06 -14.97 -0.94
C ILE A 84 0.61 -16.19 -0.17
N HIS A 85 -0.51 -16.04 0.52
CA HIS A 85 -1.12 -17.10 1.31
C HIS A 85 -2.60 -17.17 0.93
N GLY A 86 -2.91 -17.95 -0.12
CA GLY A 86 -4.26 -18.04 -0.62
C GLY A 86 -4.73 -16.72 -1.21
N GLU A 87 -5.77 -16.16 -0.66
CA GLU A 87 -6.32 -14.90 -1.14
C GLU A 87 -5.79 -13.69 -0.39
N VAL A 88 -4.70 -13.87 0.36
CA VAL A 88 -4.07 -12.80 1.10
C VAL A 88 -2.61 -12.71 0.71
N ALA A 89 -2.12 -11.51 0.55
CA ALA A 89 -0.70 -11.28 0.30
C ALA A 89 -0.18 -10.30 1.34
N ILE A 90 1.04 -10.57 1.81
CA ILE A 90 1.70 -9.71 2.79
C ILE A 90 2.95 -9.15 2.13
N VAL A 91 3.07 -7.83 2.16
CA VAL A 91 4.22 -7.13 1.60
C VAL A 91 4.91 -6.39 2.73
N THR A 92 6.19 -6.70 2.95
CA THR A 92 6.99 -6.00 3.96
C THR A 92 8.18 -5.36 3.29
N GLY A 93 8.62 -4.23 3.83
CA GLY A 93 9.75 -3.54 3.25
C GLY A 93 10.12 -2.29 4.02
N ARG A 94 10.98 -1.49 3.40
CA ARG A 94 11.45 -0.24 3.94
C ARG A 94 11.09 0.88 2.99
N ALA A 95 10.83 2.06 3.52
CA ALA A 95 10.55 3.23 2.70
C ALA A 95 11.07 4.47 3.39
N ASP A 96 11.64 5.37 2.60
CA ASP A 96 12.02 6.70 3.05
C ASP A 96 11.04 7.66 2.40
N ILE A 97 10.34 8.42 3.22
CA ILE A 97 9.21 9.21 2.76
C ILE A 97 9.40 10.66 3.16
N HIS A 98 9.42 11.56 2.17
CA HIS A 98 9.33 13.00 2.38
C HIS A 98 7.90 13.41 2.11
N PHE A 99 7.27 14.04 3.07
CA PHE A 99 5.89 14.46 2.94
C PHE A 99 5.65 15.71 3.76
N ARG A 100 4.48 16.30 3.60
CA ARG A 100 4.05 17.45 4.36
C ARG A 100 2.74 17.13 5.06
N SER A 101 2.65 17.50 6.32
CA SER A 101 1.46 17.31 7.11
C SER A 101 1.07 18.68 7.64
N GLY A 102 -0.11 19.18 7.24
CA GLY A 102 -0.53 20.52 7.60
C GLY A 102 0.46 21.58 7.14
N GLY A 103 1.11 21.34 5.99
CA GLY A 103 2.10 22.25 5.44
C GLY A 103 3.50 22.11 6.04
N GLN A 104 3.67 21.26 7.06
CA GLN A 104 4.98 21.10 7.73
C GLN A 104 5.74 19.96 7.07
N PRO A 105 6.98 20.21 6.59
CA PRO A 105 7.80 19.16 6.00
C PRO A 105 8.15 18.08 7.03
N ARG A 106 8.07 16.83 6.61
CA ARG A 106 8.40 15.68 7.43
C ARG A 106 9.24 14.71 6.63
N PHE A 107 10.09 13.96 7.33
CA PHE A 107 10.87 12.89 6.73
C PHE A 107 10.78 11.69 7.67
N GLU A 108 10.37 10.53 7.12
CA GLU A 108 10.25 9.30 7.91
C GLU A 108 10.96 8.17 7.20
N GLN A 109 11.72 7.40 7.98
CA GLN A 109 12.32 6.16 7.50
C GLN A 109 11.59 5.03 8.20
N LEU A 110 10.93 4.19 7.43
CA LEU A 110 9.97 3.23 7.96
C LEU A 110 10.31 1.81 7.60
N TYR A 111 9.96 0.88 8.50
CA TYR A 111 9.58 -0.46 8.12
C TYR A 111 8.07 -0.48 8.01
N TYR A 112 7.54 -1.23 7.04
CA TYR A 112 6.10 -1.31 6.89
C TYR A 112 5.64 -2.73 6.61
N THR A 113 4.37 -2.98 6.89
CA THR A 113 3.65 -4.19 6.49
C THR A 113 2.37 -3.75 5.83
N ALA A 114 2.16 -4.20 4.60
CA ALA A 114 0.92 -3.99 3.88
C ALA A 114 0.28 -5.34 3.63
N VAL A 115 -1.02 -5.44 3.89
CA VAL A 115 -1.77 -6.67 3.66
C VAL A 115 -2.74 -6.42 2.53
N TYR A 116 -2.69 -7.27 1.51
CA TYR A 116 -3.59 -7.21 0.35
C TYR A 116 -4.53 -8.39 0.37
N GLY A 117 -5.76 -8.19 -0.06
CA GLY A 117 -6.74 -9.24 -0.22
C GLY A 117 -7.18 -9.32 -1.66
N TRP A 118 -7.39 -10.55 -2.13
CA TRP A 118 -7.89 -10.83 -3.48
C TRP A 118 -9.41 -11.01 -3.41
N SER A 119 -10.13 -10.17 -4.10
CA SER A 119 -11.56 -10.35 -4.25
C SER A 119 -12.01 -9.56 -5.48
N ALA A 120 -13.10 -10.02 -6.10
CA ALA A 120 -13.62 -9.40 -7.32
C ALA A 120 -12.51 -9.20 -8.35
N GLN A 121 -11.58 -10.17 -8.41
CA GLN A 121 -10.51 -10.26 -9.42
C GLN A 121 -9.47 -9.16 -9.32
N VAL A 122 -9.35 -8.50 -8.17
CA VAL A 122 -8.31 -7.50 -7.95
C VAL A 122 -7.72 -7.66 -6.56
N TRP A 123 -6.48 -7.19 -6.42
CA TRP A 123 -5.83 -7.07 -5.13
C TRP A 123 -6.09 -5.68 -4.58
N ARG A 124 -6.61 -5.62 -3.34
CA ARG A 124 -6.81 -4.35 -2.64
C ARG A 124 -6.11 -4.38 -1.31
N MET A 125 -5.59 -3.24 -0.90
CA MET A 125 -4.92 -3.14 0.39
C MET A 125 -5.95 -3.14 1.50
N LEU A 126 -5.80 -4.09 2.42
CA LEU A 126 -6.70 -4.27 3.57
C LEU A 126 -6.15 -3.58 4.81
N ALA A 127 -4.83 -3.53 4.94
CA ALA A 127 -4.22 -2.99 6.15
C ALA A 127 -2.83 -2.46 5.84
N TRP A 128 -2.46 -1.41 6.53
CA TRP A 128 -1.12 -0.83 6.48
C TRP A 128 -0.68 -0.57 7.90
N GLN A 129 0.55 -0.97 8.22
CA GLN A 129 1.15 -0.73 9.52
C GLN A 129 2.59 -0.32 9.30
N SER A 130 3.03 0.74 9.95
CA SER A 130 4.42 1.15 9.82
C SER A 130 5.01 1.50 11.18
N THR A 131 6.34 1.41 11.26
CA THR A 131 7.10 1.80 12.44
C THR A 131 8.33 2.58 11.96
N LEU A 132 8.82 3.46 12.81
CA LEU A 132 10.06 4.16 12.50
C LEU A 132 11.23 3.20 12.67
N ARG A 133 12.21 3.30 11.75
CA ARG A 133 13.40 2.49 11.86
C ARG A 133 14.31 3.09 12.93
N SER A 134 14.84 2.23 13.78
CA SER A 134 15.74 2.68 14.83
C SER A 134 17.21 2.44 14.46
N ASP A 135 17.44 1.88 13.28
CA ASP A 135 18.80 1.54 12.83
C ASP A 135 19.41 2.61 11.95
N THR A 136 18.89 3.82 12.02
CA THR A 136 19.39 4.92 11.20
C THR A 136 20.24 5.87 12.00
#